data_3be8b04568a07d5fddce07037a633668
#
_entry.id   3be8b04568a07d5fddce07037a633668
#
_cell.length_a   1.000
_cell.length_b   1.000
_cell.length_c   1.000
_cell.angle_alpha   90.00
_cell.angle_beta   90.00
_cell.angle_gamma   90.00
#
_symmetry.space_group_name_H-M   'P 1'
#
loop_
_entity.id
_entity.type
_entity.pdbx_description
1 polymer ?
#
loop_
_entity_poly.entity_id
_entity_poly.type
_entity_poly.pdbx_seq_one_letter_code
_entity_poly.pdbx_strand_id
1 'polypeptide(L)'
;MSDTGLVPRRGTTLAGFGALGLFWGAWAAVLPSVQVATGASKGALGFAMLFGALGSIPVMFLVAPRAIDRFGARSVAIGCAVFAVAAMLPGLATSLPALVLTLTACGMGTGLVDVSINANVGRIENATGQRLQPLAHGTYSVGILVGAVGAGLARGAGVGREPILLAVSVCIALTAIAVTGDHARVHAEPTRSLRFAHGLVLIGLVGAIAFVVEGGIESWSALFLEQQLHARPAISGLGPGVFGGSMALGRFLGQAAGRFSDRALLGGGAVLAGIGCTIAAMAPNAPVGLVGFALGGVGISLNAPIVFGFAGRRPDAATAVATVTTIGYVGLLVGPPLVGGIAQATSLRVSFVVLAVVAAAVAVAATRLRFD
;
A
#
# COMPACT_ATOMS: atom_id res chain seq x y z
N MET A 1 33.53 4.62 22.15
CA MET A 1 33.25 3.17 22.10
C MET A 1 32.40 2.95 20.86
N SER A 2 32.96 2.33 19.82
CA SER A 2 32.28 2.03 18.57
C SER A 2 31.14 1.05 18.85
N ASP A 3 29.91 1.51 18.67
CA ASP A 3 28.71 0.66 18.75
C ASP A 3 28.74 -0.28 17.51
N THR A 4 29.44 -1.41 17.63
CA THR A 4 29.41 -2.49 16.64
C THR A 4 28.08 -3.23 16.70
N GLY A 5 26.99 -2.46 16.80
CA GLY A 5 25.65 -3.00 16.79
C GLY A 5 25.41 -3.75 15.48
N LEU A 6 25.00 -5.01 15.58
CA LEU A 6 24.62 -5.83 14.43
C LEU A 6 23.63 -5.05 13.54
N VAL A 7 23.88 -5.05 12.22
CA VAL A 7 22.97 -4.44 11.24
C VAL A 7 21.84 -5.44 10.99
N PRO A 8 20.56 -4.98 10.89
CA PRO A 8 19.45 -5.86 10.54
C PRO A 8 19.73 -6.62 9.22
N ARG A 9 19.25 -7.84 9.15
CA ARG A 9 19.44 -8.67 7.95
C ARG A 9 18.50 -8.17 6.85
N ARG A 10 19.04 -7.95 5.64
CA ARG A 10 18.21 -7.55 4.48
C ARG A 10 17.08 -8.52 4.21
N GLY A 11 17.37 -9.84 4.27
CA GLY A 11 16.38 -10.89 4.05
C GLY A 11 15.19 -10.78 5.02
N THR A 12 15.43 -10.51 6.30
CA THR A 12 14.41 -10.28 7.33
C THR A 12 13.48 -9.13 6.93
N THR A 13 14.08 -8.02 6.56
CA THR A 13 13.35 -6.80 6.19
C THR A 13 12.52 -7.02 4.92
N LEU A 14 13.12 -7.59 3.87
CA LEU A 14 12.42 -7.88 2.61
C LEU A 14 11.29 -8.90 2.79
N ALA A 15 11.48 -9.94 3.62
CA ALA A 15 10.44 -10.90 3.93
C ALA A 15 9.22 -10.23 4.58
N GLY A 16 9.43 -9.27 5.48
CA GLY A 16 8.35 -8.49 6.09
C GLY A 16 7.57 -7.66 5.05
N PHE A 17 8.26 -6.99 4.11
CA PHE A 17 7.61 -6.29 3.00
C PHE A 17 6.82 -7.23 2.11
N GLY A 18 7.38 -8.40 1.78
CA GLY A 18 6.69 -9.42 0.99
C GLY A 18 5.44 -9.96 1.67
N ALA A 19 5.51 -10.22 2.98
CA ALA A 19 4.36 -10.69 3.77
C ALA A 19 3.24 -9.65 3.83
N LEU A 20 3.59 -8.36 3.98
CA LEU A 20 2.63 -7.26 3.98
C LEU A 20 1.95 -7.14 2.62
N GLY A 21 2.73 -7.18 1.53
CA GLY A 21 2.20 -7.15 0.17
C GLY A 21 1.32 -8.36 -0.15
N LEU A 22 1.71 -9.57 0.26
CA LEU A 22 0.94 -10.80 0.08
C LEU A 22 -0.48 -10.66 0.66
N PHE A 23 -0.60 -10.11 1.86
CA PHE A 23 -1.89 -9.87 2.48
C PHE A 23 -2.73 -8.86 1.69
N TRP A 24 -2.17 -7.68 1.37
CA TRP A 24 -2.94 -6.64 0.71
C TRP A 24 -3.40 -7.07 -0.69
N GLY A 25 -2.57 -7.80 -1.43
CA GLY A 25 -2.97 -8.38 -2.71
C GLY A 25 -4.11 -9.42 -2.56
N ALA A 26 -3.96 -10.36 -1.62
CA ALA A 26 -5.00 -11.36 -1.36
C ALA A 26 -6.29 -10.71 -0.85
N TRP A 27 -6.20 -9.74 0.06
CA TRP A 27 -7.33 -8.96 0.56
C TRP A 27 -8.10 -8.30 -0.57
N ALA A 28 -7.42 -7.57 -1.46
CA ALA A 28 -8.06 -6.92 -2.60
C ALA A 28 -8.77 -7.93 -3.52
N ALA A 29 -8.17 -9.11 -3.73
CA ALA A 29 -8.77 -10.16 -4.55
C ALA A 29 -9.97 -10.86 -3.90
N VAL A 30 -10.01 -10.99 -2.56
CA VAL A 30 -11.15 -11.61 -1.84
C VAL A 30 -12.26 -10.61 -1.52
N LEU A 31 -12.05 -9.32 -1.72
CA LEU A 31 -13.00 -8.25 -1.36
C LEU A 31 -14.41 -8.46 -1.92
N PRO A 32 -14.61 -8.94 -3.18
CA PRO A 32 -15.95 -9.25 -3.68
C PRO A 32 -16.67 -10.32 -2.84
N SER A 33 -15.96 -11.36 -2.40
CA SER A 33 -16.52 -12.42 -1.54
C SER A 33 -16.85 -11.90 -0.14
N VAL A 34 -16.03 -11.01 0.40
CA VAL A 34 -16.30 -10.36 1.70
C VAL A 34 -17.53 -9.46 1.61
N GLN A 35 -17.67 -8.69 0.52
CA GLN A 35 -18.85 -7.86 0.30
C GLN A 35 -20.14 -8.70 0.29
N VAL A 36 -20.15 -9.80 -0.46
CA VAL A 36 -21.32 -10.70 -0.51
C VAL A 36 -21.64 -11.28 0.87
N ALA A 37 -20.62 -11.74 1.59
CA ALA A 37 -20.81 -12.38 2.89
C ALA A 37 -21.30 -11.43 3.99
N THR A 38 -20.90 -10.18 3.93
CA THR A 38 -21.29 -9.15 4.92
C THR A 38 -22.57 -8.42 4.53
N GLY A 39 -23.07 -8.61 3.30
CA GLY A 39 -24.17 -7.84 2.74
C GLY A 39 -23.90 -6.34 2.63
N ALA A 40 -22.60 -5.93 2.68
CA ALA A 40 -22.25 -4.53 2.71
C ALA A 40 -22.51 -3.86 1.35
N SER A 41 -23.10 -2.67 1.37
CA SER A 41 -23.15 -1.81 0.20
C SER A 41 -21.72 -1.32 -0.15
N LYS A 42 -21.51 -0.80 -1.36
CA LYS A 42 -20.20 -0.28 -1.77
C LYS A 42 -19.71 0.85 -0.86
N GLY A 43 -20.62 1.75 -0.45
CA GLY A 43 -20.32 2.82 0.49
C GLY A 43 -19.94 2.30 1.87
N ALA A 44 -20.71 1.32 2.39
CA ALA A 44 -20.43 0.69 3.68
C ALA A 44 -19.10 -0.10 3.67
N LEU A 45 -18.78 -0.76 2.56
CA LEU A 45 -17.51 -1.46 2.38
C LEU A 45 -16.33 -0.49 2.37
N GLY A 46 -16.43 0.61 1.61
CA GLY A 46 -15.44 1.68 1.60
C GLY A 46 -15.24 2.30 2.98
N PHE A 47 -16.34 2.56 3.70
CA PHE A 47 -16.29 3.03 5.08
C PHE A 47 -15.61 2.03 6.02
N ALA A 48 -15.89 0.73 5.91
CA ALA A 48 -15.23 -0.30 6.72
C ALA A 48 -13.71 -0.33 6.48
N MET A 49 -13.26 -0.16 5.23
CA MET A 49 -11.83 -0.12 4.90
C MET A 49 -11.09 1.05 5.56
N LEU A 50 -11.76 2.18 5.84
CA LEU A 50 -11.20 3.28 6.62
C LEU A 50 -10.68 2.82 7.98
N PHE A 51 -11.34 1.86 8.61
CA PHE A 51 -10.98 1.38 9.95
C PHE A 51 -9.68 0.56 9.97
N GLY A 52 -9.27 -0.02 8.85
CA GLY A 52 -7.93 -0.57 8.72
C GLY A 52 -6.84 0.48 8.95
N ALA A 53 -6.97 1.62 8.29
CA ALA A 53 -6.02 2.72 8.48
C ALA A 53 -6.17 3.39 9.86
N LEU A 54 -7.40 3.58 10.36
CA LEU A 54 -7.63 4.11 11.72
C LEU A 54 -7.05 3.20 12.80
N GLY A 55 -7.07 1.88 12.61
CA GLY A 55 -6.42 0.92 13.51
C GLY A 55 -4.90 1.00 13.46
N SER A 56 -4.31 1.22 12.28
CA SER A 56 -2.86 1.28 12.13
C SER A 56 -2.23 2.53 12.75
N ILE A 57 -2.86 3.70 12.61
CA ILE A 57 -2.30 4.99 13.02
C ILE A 57 -1.88 5.01 14.51
N PRO A 58 -2.73 4.67 15.49
CA PRO A 58 -2.32 4.68 16.89
C PRO A 58 -1.15 3.72 17.17
N VAL A 59 -1.13 2.56 16.51
CA VAL A 59 -0.06 1.58 16.67
C VAL A 59 1.25 2.12 16.10
N MET A 60 1.22 2.75 14.94
CA MET A 60 2.41 3.34 14.31
C MET A 60 3.06 4.41 15.18
N PHE A 61 2.28 5.24 15.88
CA PHE A 61 2.80 6.33 16.70
C PHE A 61 3.09 5.95 18.15
N LEU A 62 2.32 5.03 18.73
CA LEU A 62 2.39 4.75 20.16
C LEU A 62 3.05 3.41 20.50
N VAL A 63 2.78 2.37 19.72
CA VAL A 63 3.21 1.00 20.03
C VAL A 63 4.49 0.63 19.30
N ALA A 64 4.55 0.85 17.99
CA ALA A 64 5.66 0.41 17.14
C ALA A 64 7.01 1.05 17.57
N PRO A 65 7.13 2.36 17.88
CA PRO A 65 8.39 2.91 18.35
C PRO A 65 8.89 2.23 19.63
N ARG A 66 8.00 2.01 20.60
CA ARG A 66 8.35 1.30 21.85
C ARG A 66 8.76 -0.15 21.62
N ALA A 67 8.10 -0.83 20.68
CA ALA A 67 8.46 -2.20 20.31
C ALA A 67 9.85 -2.24 19.65
N ILE A 68 10.15 -1.29 18.78
CA ILE A 68 11.44 -1.16 18.10
C ILE A 68 12.55 -0.88 19.13
N ASP A 69 12.36 0.08 20.02
CA ASP A 69 13.35 0.43 21.04
C ASP A 69 13.63 -0.74 22.01
N ARG A 70 12.59 -1.52 22.34
CA ARG A 70 12.72 -2.66 23.26
C ARG A 70 13.29 -3.91 22.61
N PHE A 71 12.90 -4.20 21.36
CA PHE A 71 13.18 -5.49 20.71
C PHE A 71 14.10 -5.37 19.48
N GLY A 72 14.45 -4.16 19.05
CA GLY A 72 15.28 -3.93 17.87
C GLY A 72 14.67 -4.57 16.61
N ALA A 73 15.50 -5.23 15.79
CA ALA A 73 15.09 -5.90 14.57
C ALA A 73 14.06 -7.03 14.79
N ARG A 74 13.98 -7.61 15.99
CA ARG A 74 12.96 -8.60 16.36
C ARG A 74 11.54 -8.02 16.36
N SER A 75 11.37 -6.70 16.40
CA SER A 75 10.06 -6.07 16.26
C SER A 75 9.34 -6.48 14.97
N VAL A 76 10.07 -6.80 13.90
CA VAL A 76 9.50 -7.35 12.65
C VAL A 76 8.87 -8.72 12.89
N ALA A 77 9.56 -9.62 13.60
CA ALA A 77 9.01 -10.95 13.92
C ALA A 77 7.76 -10.85 14.78
N ILE A 78 7.80 -10.00 15.81
CA ILE A 78 6.66 -9.75 16.70
C ILE A 78 5.49 -9.14 15.90
N GLY A 79 5.77 -8.16 15.06
CA GLY A 79 4.77 -7.53 14.20
C GLY A 79 4.12 -8.54 13.25
N CYS A 80 4.92 -9.36 12.57
CA CYS A 80 4.42 -10.43 11.71
C CYS A 80 3.59 -11.48 12.48
N ALA A 81 3.98 -11.84 13.70
CA ALA A 81 3.20 -12.79 14.51
C ALA A 81 1.83 -12.22 14.91
N VAL A 82 1.78 -10.96 15.37
CA VAL A 82 0.52 -10.26 15.66
C VAL A 82 -0.32 -10.09 14.40
N PHE A 83 0.32 -9.70 13.29
CA PHE A 83 -0.36 -9.51 12.02
C PHE A 83 -0.89 -10.82 11.43
N ALA A 84 -0.18 -11.95 11.59
CA ALA A 84 -0.65 -13.26 11.16
C ALA A 84 -2.01 -13.60 11.77
N VAL A 85 -2.20 -13.37 13.07
CA VAL A 85 -3.49 -13.57 13.73
C VAL A 85 -4.55 -12.60 13.18
N ALA A 86 -4.20 -11.34 13.01
CA ALA A 86 -5.14 -10.31 12.55
C ALA A 86 -5.53 -10.48 11.07
N ALA A 87 -4.63 -10.98 10.23
CA ALA A 87 -4.83 -11.10 8.78
C ALA A 87 -5.94 -12.09 8.37
N MET A 88 -6.21 -13.11 9.17
CA MET A 88 -7.30 -14.04 8.89
C MET A 88 -8.69 -13.48 9.25
N LEU A 89 -8.76 -12.55 10.21
CA LEU A 89 -10.02 -12.12 10.82
C LEU A 89 -11.01 -11.50 9.82
N PRO A 90 -10.63 -10.66 8.85
CA PRO A 90 -11.58 -10.11 7.88
C PRO A 90 -12.26 -11.18 7.02
N GLY A 91 -11.62 -12.35 6.83
CA GLY A 91 -12.22 -13.51 6.17
C GLY A 91 -13.40 -14.09 6.93
N LEU A 92 -13.42 -13.98 8.24
CA LEU A 92 -14.47 -14.52 9.11
C LEU A 92 -15.67 -13.57 9.26
N ALA A 93 -15.57 -12.32 8.79
CA ALA A 93 -16.62 -11.34 8.96
C ALA A 93 -17.88 -11.71 8.15
N THR A 94 -19.03 -11.78 8.83
CA THR A 94 -20.35 -12.04 8.23
C THR A 94 -21.33 -10.87 8.39
N SER A 95 -20.85 -9.75 8.92
CA SER A 95 -21.64 -8.52 9.09
C SER A 95 -20.73 -7.30 8.99
N LEU A 96 -21.30 -6.14 8.70
CA LEU A 96 -20.55 -4.89 8.64
C LEU A 96 -19.84 -4.53 9.95
N PRO A 97 -20.48 -4.61 11.14
CA PRO A 97 -19.76 -4.36 12.40
C PRO A 97 -18.59 -5.33 12.63
N ALA A 98 -18.75 -6.62 12.33
CA ALA A 98 -17.67 -7.60 12.41
C ALA A 98 -16.53 -7.24 11.45
N LEU A 99 -16.84 -6.79 10.23
CA LEU A 99 -15.83 -6.35 9.25
C LEU A 99 -15.06 -5.12 9.76
N VAL A 100 -15.75 -4.14 10.33
CA VAL A 100 -15.11 -2.95 10.92
C VAL A 100 -14.13 -3.35 12.04
N LEU A 101 -14.56 -4.19 12.97
CA LEU A 101 -13.71 -4.65 14.07
C LEU A 101 -12.49 -5.44 13.59
N THR A 102 -12.71 -6.36 12.65
CA THR A 102 -11.64 -7.21 12.12
C THR A 102 -10.64 -6.41 11.27
N LEU A 103 -11.10 -5.44 10.48
CA LEU A 103 -10.22 -4.52 9.74
C LEU A 103 -9.44 -3.60 10.69
N THR A 104 -10.05 -3.13 11.78
CA THR A 104 -9.33 -2.37 12.81
C THR A 104 -8.17 -3.20 13.39
N ALA A 105 -8.44 -4.44 13.80
CA ALA A 105 -7.42 -5.35 14.32
C ALA A 105 -6.33 -5.65 13.26
N CYS A 106 -6.73 -5.86 12.01
CA CYS A 106 -5.82 -6.05 10.89
C CYS A 106 -4.91 -4.82 10.69
N GLY A 107 -5.50 -3.62 10.74
CA GLY A 107 -4.76 -2.35 10.69
C GLY A 107 -3.74 -2.22 11.82
N MET A 108 -4.10 -2.61 13.05
CA MET A 108 -3.14 -2.60 14.17
C MET A 108 -1.93 -3.50 13.89
N GLY A 109 -2.15 -4.70 13.34
CA GLY A 109 -1.08 -5.62 12.96
C GLY A 109 -0.20 -5.05 11.85
N THR A 110 -0.81 -4.54 10.77
CA THR A 110 -0.06 -3.94 9.64
C THR A 110 0.75 -2.73 10.08
N GLY A 111 0.20 -1.86 10.93
CA GLY A 111 0.92 -0.68 11.45
C GLY A 111 2.19 -1.04 12.22
N LEU A 112 2.17 -2.12 13.01
CA LEU A 112 3.35 -2.59 13.73
C LEU A 112 4.42 -3.15 12.77
N VAL A 113 4.03 -3.96 11.80
CA VAL A 113 4.95 -4.50 10.79
C VAL A 113 5.56 -3.36 9.97
N ASP A 114 4.74 -2.47 9.43
CA ASP A 114 5.15 -1.41 8.51
C ASP A 114 6.23 -0.50 9.14
N VAL A 115 5.99 0.00 10.35
CA VAL A 115 6.99 0.84 11.03
C VAL A 115 8.26 0.06 11.34
N SER A 116 8.15 -1.22 11.75
CA SER A 116 9.30 -2.05 12.09
C SER A 116 10.20 -2.35 10.88
N ILE A 117 9.61 -2.70 9.73
CA ILE A 117 10.39 -2.98 8.50
C ILE A 117 11.03 -1.71 7.95
N ASN A 118 10.34 -0.57 8.00
CA ASN A 118 10.88 0.71 7.53
C ASN A 118 12.02 1.21 8.44
N ALA A 119 11.93 1.02 9.77
CA ALA A 119 13.03 1.31 10.70
C ALA A 119 14.26 0.44 10.40
N ASN A 120 14.07 -0.84 10.08
CA ASN A 120 15.16 -1.73 9.65
C ASN A 120 15.80 -1.25 8.33
N VAL A 121 15.00 -0.82 7.34
CA VAL A 121 15.53 -0.25 6.09
C VAL A 121 16.42 0.94 6.40
N GLY A 122 15.94 1.92 7.18
CA GLY A 122 16.72 3.09 7.55
C GLY A 122 18.05 2.72 8.24
N ARG A 123 18.04 1.75 9.15
CA ARG A 123 19.25 1.28 9.84
C ARG A 123 20.24 0.62 8.87
N ILE A 124 19.75 -0.21 7.94
CA ILE A 124 20.60 -0.86 6.93
C ILE A 124 21.20 0.18 5.99
N GLU A 125 20.41 1.13 5.49
CA GLU A 125 20.88 2.18 4.60
C GLU A 125 21.93 3.07 5.27
N ASN A 126 21.70 3.48 6.53
CA ASN A 126 22.65 4.28 7.31
C ASN A 126 23.96 3.53 7.58
N ALA A 127 23.90 2.21 7.82
CA ALA A 127 25.08 1.42 8.13
C ALA A 127 25.89 1.01 6.89
N THR A 128 25.24 0.86 5.73
CA THR A 128 25.88 0.31 4.52
C THR A 128 26.06 1.34 3.39
N GLY A 129 25.40 2.51 3.47
CA GLY A 129 25.37 3.49 2.40
C GLY A 129 24.58 3.03 1.15
N GLN A 130 23.97 1.84 1.16
CA GLN A 130 23.26 1.27 0.02
C GLN A 130 21.75 1.58 0.13
N ARG A 131 21.16 2.00 -0.98
CA ARG A 131 19.71 2.24 -1.05
C ARG A 131 18.93 0.93 -1.09
N LEU A 132 18.20 0.62 -0.02
CA LEU A 132 17.38 -0.58 0.12
C LEU A 132 15.89 -0.30 -0.12
N GLN A 133 15.44 0.92 0.11
CA GLN A 133 14.04 1.33 0.01
C GLN A 133 13.37 0.93 -1.33
N PRO A 134 13.99 1.14 -2.50
CA PRO A 134 13.35 0.75 -3.77
C PRO A 134 13.14 -0.75 -3.88
N LEU A 135 14.12 -1.57 -3.43
CA LEU A 135 14.01 -3.01 -3.42
C LEU A 135 12.93 -3.50 -2.44
N ALA A 136 12.85 -2.88 -1.26
CA ALA A 136 11.85 -3.19 -0.25
C ALA A 136 10.41 -2.96 -0.79
N HIS A 137 10.16 -1.80 -1.37
CA HIS A 137 8.86 -1.51 -2.00
C HIS A 137 8.61 -2.36 -3.27
N GLY A 138 9.66 -2.74 -4.00
CA GLY A 138 9.55 -3.71 -5.09
C GLY A 138 9.09 -5.08 -4.58
N THR A 139 9.66 -5.55 -3.46
CA THR A 139 9.26 -6.82 -2.82
C THR A 139 7.82 -6.77 -2.32
N TYR A 140 7.38 -5.65 -1.74
CA TYR A 140 5.98 -5.42 -1.39
C TYR A 140 5.06 -5.57 -2.62
N SER A 141 5.40 -4.93 -3.75
CA SER A 141 4.61 -5.00 -4.98
C SER A 141 4.56 -6.41 -5.58
N VAL A 142 5.66 -7.17 -5.49
CA VAL A 142 5.67 -8.59 -5.86
C VAL A 142 4.77 -9.40 -4.92
N GLY A 143 4.77 -9.08 -3.63
CA GLY A 143 3.85 -9.66 -2.66
C GLY A 143 2.38 -9.42 -3.05
N ILE A 144 2.01 -8.19 -3.44
CA ILE A 144 0.66 -7.88 -3.94
C ILE A 144 0.32 -8.75 -5.14
N LEU A 145 1.21 -8.82 -6.14
CA LEU A 145 0.99 -9.64 -7.34
C LEU A 145 0.73 -11.10 -6.97
N VAL A 146 1.60 -11.70 -6.14
CA VAL A 146 1.48 -13.11 -5.73
C VAL A 146 0.20 -13.34 -4.93
N GLY A 147 -0.09 -12.48 -3.96
CA GLY A 147 -1.28 -12.58 -3.12
C GLY A 147 -2.57 -12.44 -3.92
N ALA A 148 -2.64 -11.46 -4.82
CA ALA A 148 -3.82 -11.19 -5.61
C ALA A 148 -4.09 -12.30 -6.64
N VAL A 149 -3.06 -12.71 -7.38
CA VAL A 149 -3.18 -13.80 -8.37
C VAL A 149 -3.51 -15.12 -7.67
N GLY A 150 -2.79 -15.45 -6.58
CA GLY A 150 -3.02 -16.67 -5.82
C GLY A 150 -4.44 -16.75 -5.24
N ALA A 151 -4.91 -15.67 -4.62
CA ALA A 151 -6.27 -15.59 -4.08
C ALA A 151 -7.33 -15.61 -5.19
N GLY A 152 -7.09 -14.94 -6.33
CA GLY A 152 -7.98 -14.97 -7.47
C GLY A 152 -8.13 -16.36 -8.08
N LEU A 153 -7.03 -17.09 -8.26
CA LEU A 153 -7.03 -18.48 -8.76
C LEU A 153 -7.74 -19.40 -7.77
N ALA A 154 -7.47 -19.28 -6.46
CA ALA A 154 -8.12 -20.06 -5.43
C ALA A 154 -9.65 -19.83 -5.42
N ARG A 155 -10.10 -18.57 -5.51
CA ARG A 155 -11.53 -18.23 -5.66
C ARG A 155 -12.11 -18.81 -6.96
N GLY A 156 -11.36 -18.77 -8.05
CA GLY A 156 -11.76 -19.38 -9.31
C GLY A 156 -11.93 -20.89 -9.23
N ALA A 157 -11.21 -21.57 -8.36
CA ALA A 157 -11.34 -22.98 -8.02
C ALA A 157 -12.42 -23.27 -6.94
N GLY A 158 -13.19 -22.27 -6.53
CA GLY A 158 -14.25 -22.42 -5.54
C GLY A 158 -13.81 -22.35 -4.07
N VAL A 159 -12.55 -21.97 -3.81
CA VAL A 159 -12.06 -21.82 -2.44
C VAL A 159 -12.65 -20.55 -1.81
N GLY A 160 -13.21 -20.67 -0.61
CA GLY A 160 -13.80 -19.57 0.14
C GLY A 160 -12.75 -18.55 0.64
N ARG A 161 -13.23 -17.38 1.06
CA ARG A 161 -12.38 -16.31 1.58
C ARG A 161 -11.63 -16.70 2.87
N GLU A 162 -12.27 -17.51 3.74
CA GLU A 162 -11.70 -17.94 5.01
C GLU A 162 -10.42 -18.77 4.83
N PRO A 163 -10.41 -19.88 4.06
CA PRO A 163 -9.19 -20.67 3.85
C PRO A 163 -8.12 -19.89 3.05
N ILE A 164 -8.50 -18.96 2.16
CA ILE A 164 -7.55 -18.11 1.45
C ILE A 164 -6.80 -17.22 2.44
N LEU A 165 -7.52 -16.46 3.29
CA LEU A 165 -6.88 -15.58 4.26
C LEU A 165 -6.17 -16.36 5.38
N LEU A 166 -6.63 -17.56 5.72
CA LEU A 166 -5.91 -18.45 6.62
C LEU A 166 -4.56 -18.89 6.02
N ALA A 167 -4.53 -19.25 4.74
CA ALA A 167 -3.28 -19.61 4.06
C ALA A 167 -2.29 -18.42 4.04
N VAL A 168 -2.77 -17.22 3.76
CA VAL A 168 -1.97 -15.98 3.84
C VAL A 168 -1.45 -15.75 5.26
N SER A 169 -2.31 -15.92 6.26
CA SER A 169 -1.97 -15.81 7.68
C SER A 169 -0.86 -16.80 8.07
N VAL A 170 -0.93 -18.04 7.61
CA VAL A 170 0.11 -19.05 7.81
C VAL A 170 1.43 -18.61 7.15
N CYS A 171 1.40 -18.09 5.93
CA CYS A 171 2.61 -17.55 5.27
C CYS A 171 3.25 -16.41 6.09
N ILE A 172 2.42 -15.51 6.65
CA ILE A 172 2.90 -14.42 7.51
C ILE A 172 3.49 -14.99 8.82
N ALA A 173 2.86 -16.00 9.42
CA ALA A 173 3.36 -16.66 10.62
C ALA A 173 4.70 -17.38 10.37
N LEU A 174 4.83 -18.07 9.23
CA LEU A 174 6.11 -18.67 8.81
C LEU A 174 7.19 -17.60 8.60
N THR A 175 6.83 -16.45 8.02
CA THR A 175 7.73 -15.31 7.92
C THR A 175 8.16 -14.83 9.31
N ALA A 176 7.22 -14.69 10.26
CA ALA A 176 7.55 -14.30 11.62
C ALA A 176 8.59 -15.25 12.24
N ILE A 177 8.43 -16.57 12.09
CA ILE A 177 9.37 -17.58 12.58
C ILE A 177 10.74 -17.44 11.89
N ALA A 178 10.75 -17.32 10.56
CA ALA A 178 11.99 -17.23 9.77
C ALA A 178 12.86 -16.02 10.13
N VAL A 179 12.22 -14.92 10.59
CA VAL A 179 12.94 -13.67 10.91
C VAL A 179 13.26 -13.49 12.39
N THR A 180 12.94 -14.44 13.28
CA THR A 180 13.21 -14.35 14.72
C THR A 180 14.69 -14.26 15.07
N GLY A 181 15.57 -14.79 14.22
CA GLY A 181 17.02 -14.80 14.41
C GLY A 181 17.73 -13.47 14.14
N ASP A 182 17.01 -12.40 13.83
CA ASP A 182 17.59 -11.06 13.66
C ASP A 182 17.60 -10.32 15.00
N HIS A 183 18.79 -10.12 15.55
CA HIS A 183 19.01 -9.54 16.87
C HIS A 183 19.65 -8.14 16.81
N ALA A 184 19.66 -7.51 15.64
CA ALA A 184 20.24 -6.18 15.48
C ALA A 184 19.51 -5.14 16.35
N ARG A 185 20.29 -4.24 16.94
CA ARG A 185 19.74 -3.10 17.65
C ARG A 185 19.23 -2.05 16.66
N VAL A 186 17.99 -1.70 16.78
CA VAL A 186 17.33 -0.64 16.01
C VAL A 186 16.69 0.29 17.05
N HIS A 187 16.78 1.58 16.84
CA HIS A 187 16.05 2.57 17.61
C HIS A 187 15.02 3.25 16.73
N ALA A 188 13.87 3.56 17.30
CA ALA A 188 12.90 4.39 16.61
C ALA A 188 13.45 5.81 16.47
N GLU A 189 13.38 6.36 15.27
CA GLU A 189 13.67 7.78 15.08
C GLU A 189 12.65 8.59 15.90
N PRO A 190 13.12 9.51 16.79
CA PRO A 190 12.19 10.32 17.56
C PRO A 190 11.35 11.16 16.62
N THR A 191 10.03 11.07 16.75
CA THR A 191 9.10 11.92 16.01
C THR A 191 9.31 13.37 16.45
N ARG A 192 10.18 14.10 15.75
CA ARG A 192 10.37 15.53 15.98
C ARG A 192 9.11 16.25 15.51
N SER A 193 8.81 17.38 16.15
CA SER A 193 7.60 18.18 15.89
C SER A 193 7.39 18.38 14.38
N LEU A 194 6.18 18.12 13.91
CA LEU A 194 5.79 18.37 12.52
C LEU A 194 6.00 19.87 12.22
N ARG A 195 6.97 20.17 11.37
CA ARG A 195 7.20 21.53 10.89
C ARG A 195 6.55 21.68 9.53
N PHE A 196 5.44 22.39 9.47
CA PHE A 196 4.70 22.68 8.25
C PHE A 196 5.37 23.81 7.45
N ALA A 197 6.48 23.51 6.79
CA ALA A 197 7.02 24.42 5.76
C ALA A 197 6.13 24.31 4.51
N HIS A 198 5.73 25.45 3.93
CA HIS A 198 4.80 25.49 2.77
C HIS A 198 5.18 24.54 1.64
N GLY A 199 6.47 24.42 1.32
CA GLY A 199 6.94 23.51 0.26
C GLY A 199 6.73 22.01 0.59
N LEU A 200 6.84 21.62 1.86
CA LEU A 200 6.58 20.24 2.31
C LEU A 200 5.07 19.91 2.32
N VAL A 201 4.24 20.87 2.70
CA VAL A 201 2.78 20.70 2.68
C VAL A 201 2.31 20.49 1.26
N LEU A 202 2.74 21.31 0.31
CA LEU A 202 2.32 21.21 -1.08
C LEU A 202 2.70 19.86 -1.70
N ILE A 203 3.97 19.43 -1.55
CA ILE A 203 4.40 18.14 -2.11
C ILE A 203 3.74 16.96 -1.37
N GLY A 204 3.53 17.07 -0.06
CA GLY A 204 2.77 16.09 0.72
C GLY A 204 1.31 15.97 0.25
N LEU A 205 0.65 17.09 -0.04
CA LEU A 205 -0.72 17.09 -0.60
C LEU A 205 -0.76 16.47 -1.99
N VAL A 206 0.20 16.80 -2.86
CA VAL A 206 0.30 16.16 -4.18
C VAL A 206 0.51 14.65 -4.03
N GLY A 207 1.37 14.23 -3.11
CA GLY A 207 1.55 12.82 -2.75
C GLY A 207 0.26 12.18 -2.24
N ALA A 208 -0.46 12.85 -1.34
CA ALA A 208 -1.73 12.36 -0.79
C ALA A 208 -2.79 12.17 -1.89
N ILE A 209 -2.93 13.14 -2.79
CA ILE A 209 -3.88 13.05 -3.91
C ILE A 209 -3.50 11.88 -4.83
N ALA A 210 -2.21 11.64 -5.09
CA ALA A 210 -1.75 10.49 -5.86
C ALA A 210 -2.00 9.16 -5.13
N PHE A 211 -1.87 9.12 -3.80
CA PHE A 211 -2.21 7.95 -2.99
C PHE A 211 -3.72 7.64 -2.96
N VAL A 212 -4.60 8.64 -3.18
CA VAL A 212 -6.03 8.38 -3.41
C VAL A 212 -6.23 7.53 -4.66
N VAL A 213 -5.50 7.84 -5.75
CA VAL A 213 -5.56 7.06 -7.00
C VAL A 213 -5.01 5.65 -6.78
N GLU A 214 -3.85 5.54 -6.12
CA GLU A 214 -3.21 4.25 -5.80
C GLU A 214 -4.14 3.35 -4.99
N GLY A 215 -4.61 3.82 -3.82
CA GLY A 215 -5.49 3.06 -2.95
C GLY A 215 -6.86 2.76 -3.58
N GLY A 216 -7.36 3.67 -4.44
CA GLY A 216 -8.59 3.46 -5.19
C GLY A 216 -8.47 2.31 -6.19
N ILE A 217 -7.42 2.28 -7.00
CA ILE A 217 -7.20 1.19 -7.98
C ILE A 217 -6.93 -0.13 -7.25
N GLU A 218 -6.00 -0.13 -6.27
CA GLU A 218 -5.61 -1.34 -5.55
C GLU A 218 -6.81 -2.02 -4.89
N SER A 219 -7.61 -1.25 -4.14
CA SER A 219 -8.72 -1.80 -3.37
C SER A 219 -9.92 -2.20 -4.20
N TRP A 220 -10.20 -1.51 -5.31
CA TRP A 220 -11.47 -1.67 -6.03
C TRP A 220 -11.36 -2.36 -7.38
N SER A 221 -10.16 -2.63 -7.89
CA SER A 221 -9.97 -3.21 -9.22
C SER A 221 -10.58 -4.61 -9.38
N ALA A 222 -10.45 -5.48 -8.35
CA ALA A 222 -11.08 -6.80 -8.40
C ALA A 222 -12.61 -6.70 -8.42
N LEU A 223 -13.18 -5.85 -7.57
CA LEU A 223 -14.62 -5.63 -7.51
C LEU A 223 -15.15 -5.00 -8.81
N PHE A 224 -14.38 -4.08 -9.41
CA PHE A 224 -14.69 -3.49 -10.70
C PHE A 224 -14.75 -4.54 -11.82
N LEU A 225 -13.73 -5.40 -11.93
CA LEU A 225 -13.70 -6.45 -12.93
C LEU A 225 -14.88 -7.42 -12.78
N GLU A 226 -15.23 -7.78 -11.54
CA GLU A 226 -16.28 -8.75 -11.27
C GLU A 226 -17.68 -8.16 -11.46
N GLN A 227 -17.93 -6.94 -10.97
CA GLN A 227 -19.27 -6.35 -10.98
C GLN A 227 -19.60 -5.52 -12.23
N GLN A 228 -18.60 -4.90 -12.86
CA GLN A 228 -18.84 -4.04 -14.03
C GLN A 228 -18.53 -4.75 -15.35
N LEU A 229 -17.58 -5.69 -15.32
CA LEU A 229 -17.11 -6.39 -16.52
C LEU A 229 -17.44 -7.89 -16.48
N HIS A 230 -18.18 -8.35 -15.45
CA HIS A 230 -18.64 -9.72 -15.26
C HIS A 230 -17.51 -10.76 -15.36
N ALA A 231 -16.32 -10.38 -14.91
CA ALA A 231 -15.15 -11.25 -14.92
C ALA A 231 -15.29 -12.37 -13.89
N ARG A 232 -14.81 -13.57 -14.24
CA ARG A 232 -14.72 -14.69 -13.30
C ARG A 232 -13.75 -14.37 -12.16
N PRO A 233 -13.91 -14.96 -10.97
CA PRO A 233 -13.05 -14.66 -9.80
C PRO A 233 -11.55 -14.81 -10.06
N ALA A 234 -11.12 -15.80 -10.88
CA ALA A 234 -9.72 -15.95 -11.27
C ALA A 234 -9.18 -14.75 -12.07
N ILE A 235 -10.01 -14.11 -12.88
CA ILE A 235 -9.65 -12.93 -13.67
C ILE A 235 -9.75 -11.67 -12.84
N SER A 236 -10.75 -11.59 -11.96
CA SER A 236 -10.91 -10.41 -11.09
C SER A 236 -9.72 -10.21 -10.15
N GLY A 237 -9.14 -11.30 -9.64
CA GLY A 237 -7.90 -11.25 -8.84
C GLY A 237 -6.68 -10.73 -9.61
N LEU A 238 -6.70 -10.75 -10.95
CA LEU A 238 -5.64 -10.11 -11.75
C LEU A 238 -5.68 -8.57 -11.65
N GLY A 239 -6.80 -7.95 -11.28
CA GLY A 239 -6.91 -6.50 -11.17
C GLY A 239 -5.83 -5.90 -10.24
N PRO A 240 -5.86 -6.18 -8.92
CA PRO A 240 -4.84 -5.70 -8.02
C PRO A 240 -3.46 -6.32 -8.30
N GLY A 241 -3.38 -7.55 -8.84
CA GLY A 241 -2.13 -8.20 -9.22
C GLY A 241 -1.40 -7.47 -10.34
N VAL A 242 -2.09 -7.17 -11.44
CA VAL A 242 -1.53 -6.42 -12.58
C VAL A 242 -1.17 -4.99 -12.16
N PHE A 243 -2.00 -4.35 -11.37
CA PHE A 243 -1.69 -3.03 -10.83
C PHE A 243 -0.39 -3.05 -10.00
N GLY A 244 -0.28 -3.93 -9.00
CA GLY A 244 0.92 -4.06 -8.16
C GLY A 244 2.16 -4.46 -8.93
N GLY A 245 2.05 -5.43 -9.86
CA GLY A 245 3.15 -5.85 -10.73
C GLY A 245 3.63 -4.73 -11.66
N SER A 246 2.71 -3.96 -12.22
CA SER A 246 3.02 -2.80 -13.06
C SER A 246 3.67 -1.66 -12.26
N MET A 247 3.26 -1.46 -11.00
CA MET A 247 3.94 -0.55 -10.09
C MET A 247 5.39 -0.97 -9.83
N ALA A 248 5.63 -2.27 -9.59
CA ALA A 248 7.00 -2.77 -9.43
C ALA A 248 7.84 -2.48 -10.68
N LEU A 249 7.30 -2.81 -11.86
CA LEU A 249 7.97 -2.52 -13.14
C LEU A 249 8.26 -1.03 -13.30
N GLY A 250 7.29 -0.15 -13.02
CA GLY A 250 7.45 1.29 -13.10
C GLY A 250 8.52 1.83 -12.15
N ARG A 251 8.65 1.28 -10.94
CA ARG A 251 9.71 1.61 -9.98
C ARG A 251 11.10 1.22 -10.49
N PHE A 252 11.24 0.04 -11.12
CA PHE A 252 12.50 -0.39 -11.72
C PHE A 252 12.87 0.45 -12.95
N LEU A 253 11.91 0.72 -13.83
CA LEU A 253 12.13 1.60 -15.00
C LEU A 253 12.46 3.03 -14.58
N GLY A 254 11.86 3.53 -13.51
CA GLY A 254 12.13 4.84 -12.95
C GLY A 254 13.59 5.04 -12.50
N GLN A 255 14.26 3.97 -12.03
CA GLN A 255 15.68 4.02 -11.71
C GLN A 255 16.55 4.29 -12.95
N ALA A 256 16.16 3.74 -14.11
CA ALA A 256 16.83 3.98 -15.40
C ALA A 256 16.44 5.32 -16.02
N ALA A 257 15.37 5.97 -15.54
CA ALA A 257 14.85 7.23 -16.06
C ALA A 257 15.55 8.48 -15.48
N GLY A 258 16.73 8.35 -14.91
CA GLY A 258 17.50 9.44 -14.25
C GLY A 258 17.80 10.68 -15.11
N ARG A 259 17.53 10.62 -16.42
CA ARG A 259 17.61 11.77 -17.35
C ARG A 259 16.39 12.71 -17.28
N PHE A 260 15.30 12.29 -16.66
CA PHE A 260 14.09 13.10 -16.52
C PHE A 260 14.04 13.76 -15.14
N SER A 261 13.50 14.99 -15.08
CA SER A 261 13.30 15.70 -13.82
C SER A 261 12.18 15.03 -12.98
N ASP A 262 12.28 15.15 -11.64
CA ASP A 262 11.24 14.68 -10.71
C ASP A 262 9.84 15.21 -11.09
N ARG A 263 9.78 16.48 -11.56
CA ARG A 263 8.54 17.09 -12.06
C ARG A 263 7.97 16.37 -13.28
N ALA A 264 8.81 16.06 -14.26
CA ALA A 264 8.38 15.38 -15.49
C ALA A 264 7.92 13.95 -15.20
N LEU A 265 8.61 13.24 -14.31
CA LEU A 265 8.23 11.89 -13.89
C LEU A 265 6.93 11.88 -13.11
N LEU A 266 6.76 12.79 -12.15
CA LEU A 266 5.53 12.90 -11.35
C LEU A 266 4.34 13.31 -12.22
N GLY A 267 4.50 14.37 -13.04
CA GLY A 267 3.42 14.86 -13.90
C GLY A 267 3.07 13.89 -15.02
N GLY A 268 4.07 13.35 -15.73
CA GLY A 268 3.88 12.37 -16.80
C GLY A 268 3.29 11.05 -16.28
N GLY A 269 3.76 10.61 -15.10
CA GLY A 269 3.20 9.44 -14.43
C GLY A 269 1.73 9.65 -14.05
N ALA A 270 1.38 10.81 -13.52
CA ALA A 270 -0.01 11.15 -13.19
C ALA A 270 -0.92 11.20 -14.43
N VAL A 271 -0.43 11.74 -15.56
CA VAL A 271 -1.15 11.68 -16.85
C VAL A 271 -1.39 10.24 -17.27
N LEU A 272 -0.36 9.39 -17.22
CA LEU A 272 -0.46 7.98 -17.57
C LEU A 272 -1.46 7.24 -16.67
N ALA A 273 -1.45 7.53 -15.36
CA ALA A 273 -2.41 6.97 -14.42
C ALA A 273 -3.85 7.42 -14.74
N GLY A 274 -4.03 8.69 -15.08
CA GLY A 274 -5.33 9.22 -15.51
C GLY A 274 -5.86 8.55 -16.79
N ILE A 275 -4.99 8.34 -17.78
CA ILE A 275 -5.31 7.58 -18.99
C ILE A 275 -5.70 6.14 -18.61
N GLY A 276 -4.94 5.49 -17.73
CA GLY A 276 -5.23 4.14 -17.24
C GLY A 276 -6.60 4.04 -16.57
N CYS A 277 -6.92 4.97 -15.67
CA CYS A 277 -8.24 5.06 -15.02
C CYS A 277 -9.37 5.29 -16.03
N THR A 278 -9.15 6.13 -17.05
CA THR A 278 -10.14 6.38 -18.12
C THR A 278 -10.38 5.13 -18.95
N ILE A 279 -9.31 4.44 -19.37
CA ILE A 279 -9.41 3.17 -20.09
C ILE A 279 -10.18 2.13 -19.25
N ALA A 280 -9.86 2.00 -17.96
CA ALA A 280 -10.58 1.10 -17.07
C ALA A 280 -12.05 1.46 -16.97
N ALA A 281 -12.39 2.75 -16.77
CA ALA A 281 -13.76 3.23 -16.66
C ALA A 281 -14.60 2.94 -17.90
N MET A 282 -13.98 3.05 -19.10
CA MET A 282 -14.63 2.84 -20.40
C MET A 282 -14.51 1.40 -20.90
N ALA A 283 -13.82 0.51 -20.16
CA ALA A 283 -13.53 -0.84 -20.61
C ALA A 283 -14.81 -1.62 -20.96
N PRO A 284 -14.89 -2.22 -22.15
CA PRO A 284 -15.99 -3.09 -22.54
C PRO A 284 -15.85 -4.50 -21.98
N ASN A 285 -14.63 -4.92 -21.58
CA ASN A 285 -14.31 -6.25 -21.11
C ASN A 285 -13.11 -6.23 -20.16
N ALA A 286 -12.87 -7.34 -19.47
CA ALA A 286 -11.82 -7.47 -18.48
C ALA A 286 -10.39 -7.25 -19.02
N PRO A 287 -9.98 -7.76 -20.20
CA PRO A 287 -8.66 -7.48 -20.76
C PRO A 287 -8.37 -5.97 -20.91
N VAL A 288 -9.31 -5.19 -21.42
CA VAL A 288 -9.16 -3.74 -21.56
C VAL A 288 -9.07 -3.06 -20.18
N GLY A 289 -9.88 -3.52 -19.20
CA GLY A 289 -9.80 -3.05 -17.82
C GLY A 289 -8.42 -3.31 -17.19
N LEU A 290 -7.86 -4.49 -17.41
CA LEU A 290 -6.51 -4.86 -16.95
C LEU A 290 -5.41 -3.99 -17.59
N VAL A 291 -5.53 -3.66 -18.88
CA VAL A 291 -4.61 -2.68 -19.51
C VAL A 291 -4.71 -1.31 -18.81
N GLY A 292 -5.93 -0.86 -18.49
CA GLY A 292 -6.12 0.37 -17.72
C GLY A 292 -5.43 0.32 -16.37
N PHE A 293 -5.56 -0.77 -15.61
CA PHE A 293 -4.89 -0.94 -14.32
C PHE A 293 -3.36 -1.04 -14.45
N ALA A 294 -2.85 -1.68 -15.51
CA ALA A 294 -1.42 -1.71 -15.79
C ALA A 294 -0.84 -0.31 -16.02
N LEU A 295 -1.49 0.49 -16.86
CA LEU A 295 -1.09 1.88 -17.10
C LEU A 295 -1.21 2.74 -15.83
N GLY A 296 -2.26 2.53 -15.04
CA GLY A 296 -2.44 3.15 -13.73
C GLY A 296 -1.28 2.83 -12.79
N GLY A 297 -0.88 1.56 -12.71
CA GLY A 297 0.22 1.11 -11.86
C GLY A 297 1.57 1.68 -12.27
N VAL A 298 1.93 1.61 -13.55
CA VAL A 298 3.17 2.25 -14.06
C VAL A 298 3.14 3.75 -13.77
N GLY A 299 2.00 4.40 -14.06
CA GLY A 299 1.86 5.85 -13.93
C GLY A 299 2.06 6.35 -12.50
N ILE A 300 1.47 5.68 -11.50
CA ILE A 300 1.55 6.13 -10.11
C ILE A 300 2.83 5.67 -9.39
N SER A 301 3.59 4.75 -9.97
CA SER A 301 4.68 4.02 -9.32
C SER A 301 5.76 4.89 -8.70
N LEU A 302 6.06 6.04 -9.31
CA LEU A 302 7.13 6.95 -8.89
C LEU A 302 6.67 8.04 -7.92
N ASN A 303 5.36 8.13 -7.61
CA ASN A 303 4.87 9.13 -6.68
C ASN A 303 5.58 9.07 -5.32
N ALA A 304 5.53 7.93 -4.63
CA ALA A 304 6.16 7.78 -3.32
C ALA A 304 7.69 8.01 -3.37
N PRO A 305 8.47 7.39 -4.28
CA PRO A 305 9.90 7.65 -4.39
C PRO A 305 10.26 9.13 -4.59
N ILE A 306 9.51 9.87 -5.41
CA ILE A 306 9.77 11.28 -5.68
C ILE A 306 9.45 12.14 -4.46
N VAL A 307 8.26 11.96 -3.86
CA VAL A 307 7.80 12.73 -2.69
C VAL A 307 8.72 12.51 -1.49
N PHE A 308 9.06 11.26 -1.18
CA PHE A 308 9.95 10.93 -0.06
C PHE A 308 11.40 11.31 -0.37
N GLY A 309 11.86 11.14 -1.61
CA GLY A 309 13.19 11.56 -2.05
C GLY A 309 13.39 13.07 -1.93
N PHE A 310 12.39 13.88 -2.29
CA PHE A 310 12.41 15.32 -2.09
C PHE A 310 12.52 15.68 -0.60
N ALA A 311 11.71 15.08 0.24
CA ALA A 311 11.75 15.32 1.68
C ALA A 311 13.09 14.89 2.30
N GLY A 312 13.64 13.75 1.85
CA GLY A 312 14.91 13.21 2.35
C GLY A 312 16.16 14.02 1.96
N ARG A 313 16.07 14.89 0.97
CA ARG A 313 17.17 15.81 0.59
C ARG A 313 17.23 17.09 1.43
N ARG A 314 16.27 17.31 2.33
CA ARG A 314 16.21 18.51 3.18
C ARG A 314 17.19 18.42 4.34
N PRO A 315 17.70 19.55 4.87
CA PRO A 315 18.56 19.55 6.05
C PRO A 315 17.95 18.90 7.28
N ASP A 316 16.61 18.95 7.41
CA ASP A 316 15.79 18.35 8.45
C ASP A 316 15.06 17.10 7.94
N ALA A 317 15.75 16.24 7.18
CA ALA A 317 15.20 15.10 6.44
C ALA A 317 14.21 14.24 7.24
N ALA A 318 14.53 13.87 8.49
CA ALA A 318 13.66 13.04 9.33
C ALA A 318 12.29 13.71 9.56
N THR A 319 12.27 15.01 9.89
CA THR A 319 11.03 15.77 10.09
C THR A 319 10.27 15.97 8.78
N ALA A 320 11.00 16.24 7.70
CA ALA A 320 10.41 16.44 6.38
C ALA A 320 9.74 15.17 5.85
N VAL A 321 10.42 14.02 5.94
CA VAL A 321 9.86 12.71 5.55
C VAL A 321 8.65 12.37 6.43
N ALA A 322 8.73 12.54 7.75
CA ALA A 322 7.59 12.31 8.63
C ALA A 322 6.38 13.18 8.27
N THR A 323 6.61 14.44 7.91
CA THR A 323 5.55 15.37 7.51
C THR A 323 4.86 14.92 6.22
N VAL A 324 5.62 14.64 5.16
CA VAL A 324 5.02 14.21 3.87
C VAL A 324 4.39 12.83 3.97
N THR A 325 4.94 11.93 4.80
CA THR A 325 4.35 10.62 5.08
C THR A 325 3.00 10.77 5.76
N THR A 326 2.92 11.58 6.82
CA THR A 326 1.67 11.83 7.54
C THR A 326 0.58 12.39 6.63
N ILE A 327 0.93 13.37 5.79
CA ILE A 327 0.00 13.94 4.82
C ILE A 327 -0.37 12.89 3.77
N GLY A 328 0.59 12.12 3.29
CA GLY A 328 0.39 11.06 2.29
C GLY A 328 -0.57 9.97 2.76
N TYR A 329 -0.46 9.53 4.02
CA TYR A 329 -1.37 8.52 4.58
C TYR A 329 -2.83 8.97 4.61
N VAL A 330 -3.12 10.28 4.68
CA VAL A 330 -4.49 10.78 4.53
C VAL A 330 -5.06 10.40 3.16
N GLY A 331 -4.24 10.42 2.10
CA GLY A 331 -4.66 9.99 0.77
C GLY A 331 -5.05 8.50 0.70
N LEU A 332 -4.20 7.62 1.28
CA LEU A 332 -4.52 6.19 1.37
C LEU A 332 -5.77 5.92 2.21
N LEU A 333 -5.96 6.71 3.27
CA LEU A 333 -7.13 6.63 4.13
C LEU A 333 -8.42 7.02 3.39
N VAL A 334 -8.36 8.09 2.59
CA VAL A 334 -9.52 8.66 1.88
C VAL A 334 -9.87 7.89 0.61
N GLY A 335 -8.90 7.26 -0.06
CA GLY A 335 -9.09 6.60 -1.35
C GLY A 335 -10.22 5.57 -1.36
N PRO A 336 -10.16 4.49 -0.54
CA PRO A 336 -11.20 3.46 -0.54
C PRO A 336 -12.61 3.96 -0.21
N PRO A 337 -12.86 4.78 0.84
CA PRO A 337 -14.19 5.30 1.12
C PRO A 337 -14.70 6.28 0.05
N LEU A 338 -13.83 7.07 -0.57
CA LEU A 338 -14.20 7.95 -1.67
C LEU A 338 -14.74 7.14 -2.84
N VAL A 339 -14.00 6.14 -3.29
CA VAL A 339 -14.43 5.25 -4.39
C VAL A 339 -15.72 4.53 -4.03
N GLY A 340 -15.82 3.98 -2.81
CA GLY A 340 -17.02 3.28 -2.34
C GLY A 340 -18.24 4.19 -2.26
N GLY A 341 -18.09 5.41 -1.76
CA GLY A 341 -19.16 6.41 -1.68
C GLY A 341 -19.68 6.82 -3.05
N ILE A 342 -18.78 7.14 -3.99
CA ILE A 342 -19.14 7.47 -5.37
C ILE A 342 -19.79 6.27 -6.05
N ALA A 343 -19.25 5.07 -5.89
CA ALA A 343 -19.79 3.85 -6.47
C ALA A 343 -21.17 3.51 -5.92
N GLN A 344 -21.47 3.86 -4.67
CA GLN A 344 -22.78 3.71 -4.05
C GLN A 344 -23.80 4.69 -4.64
N ALA A 345 -23.39 5.94 -4.83
CA ALA A 345 -24.27 6.99 -5.36
C ALA A 345 -24.48 6.85 -6.89
N THR A 346 -23.54 6.24 -7.61
CA THR A 346 -23.54 6.17 -9.07
C THR A 346 -23.14 4.79 -9.59
N SER A 347 -21.84 4.58 -9.86
CA SER A 347 -21.26 3.30 -10.27
C SER A 347 -19.76 3.26 -10.06
N LEU A 348 -19.16 2.06 -10.07
CA LEU A 348 -17.70 1.93 -10.06
C LEU A 348 -17.04 2.56 -11.30
N ARG A 349 -17.71 2.58 -12.47
CA ARG A 349 -17.20 3.27 -13.67
C ARG A 349 -16.99 4.76 -13.39
N VAL A 350 -17.99 5.42 -12.79
CA VAL A 350 -17.90 6.85 -12.42
C VAL A 350 -16.80 7.08 -11.38
N SER A 351 -16.62 6.15 -10.43
CA SER A 351 -15.53 6.24 -9.47
C SER A 351 -14.16 6.25 -10.16
N PHE A 352 -13.95 5.40 -11.17
CA PHE A 352 -12.70 5.40 -11.95
C PHE A 352 -12.54 6.65 -12.83
N VAL A 353 -13.63 7.25 -13.34
CA VAL A 353 -13.57 8.58 -13.98
C VAL A 353 -13.13 9.64 -12.98
N VAL A 354 -13.65 9.61 -11.76
CA VAL A 354 -13.21 10.54 -10.70
C VAL A 354 -11.73 10.33 -10.36
N LEU A 355 -11.25 9.08 -10.27
CA LEU A 355 -9.82 8.81 -10.09
C LEU A 355 -8.97 9.37 -11.25
N ALA A 356 -9.47 9.32 -12.50
CA ALA A 356 -8.80 9.94 -13.63
C ALA A 356 -8.71 11.47 -13.48
N VAL A 357 -9.77 12.13 -13.03
CA VAL A 357 -9.79 13.57 -12.74
C VAL A 357 -8.82 13.90 -11.59
N VAL A 358 -8.79 13.08 -10.54
CA VAL A 358 -7.85 13.23 -9.42
C VAL A 358 -6.40 13.09 -9.91
N ALA A 359 -6.11 12.12 -10.78
CA ALA A 359 -4.79 11.96 -11.39
C ALA A 359 -4.41 13.19 -12.26
N ALA A 360 -5.36 13.72 -13.04
CA ALA A 360 -5.13 14.96 -13.81
C ALA A 360 -4.83 16.15 -12.89
N ALA A 361 -5.47 16.25 -11.73
CA ALA A 361 -5.16 17.28 -10.74
C ALA A 361 -3.72 17.14 -10.20
N VAL A 362 -3.23 15.91 -9.98
CA VAL A 362 -1.81 15.65 -9.63
C VAL A 362 -0.89 16.16 -10.75
N ALA A 363 -1.21 15.85 -12.02
CA ALA A 363 -0.41 16.29 -13.16
C ALA A 363 -0.32 17.82 -13.24
N VAL A 364 -1.43 18.53 -13.06
CA VAL A 364 -1.48 20.00 -13.02
C VAL A 364 -0.70 20.53 -11.81
N ALA A 365 -0.89 19.95 -10.62
CA ALA A 365 -0.18 20.37 -9.42
C ALA A 365 1.35 20.17 -9.55
N ALA A 366 1.80 19.10 -10.20
CA ALA A 366 3.22 18.84 -10.46
C ALA A 366 3.88 19.98 -11.24
N THR A 367 3.17 20.68 -12.13
CA THR A 367 3.70 21.84 -12.87
C THR A 367 4.04 23.02 -11.97
N ARG A 368 3.40 23.11 -10.79
CA ARG A 368 3.59 24.18 -9.81
C ARG A 368 4.66 23.87 -8.77
N LEU A 369 5.10 22.61 -8.68
CA LEU A 369 6.13 22.20 -7.73
C LEU A 369 7.51 22.72 -8.17
N ARG A 370 8.28 23.17 -7.19
CA ARG A 370 9.73 23.48 -7.34
C ARG A 370 10.49 22.41 -6.56
N PHE A 371 11.35 21.69 -7.25
CA PHE A 371 12.19 20.61 -6.70
C PHE A 371 13.64 21.07 -6.46
N ASP A 372 13.86 22.41 -6.45
CA ASP A 372 15.16 23.05 -6.24
C ASP A 372 15.59 22.97 -4.77
#